data_d29a8cee7bd4cbff2d076731aba46bbd
#
_entry.id   d29a8cee7bd4cbff2d076731aba46bbd
#
_cell.length_a   1.000
_cell.length_b   1.000
_cell.length_c   1.000
_cell.angle_alpha   90.00
_cell.angle_beta   90.00
_cell.angle_gamma   90.00
#
_symmetry.space_group_name_H-M   'P 1'
#
loop_
_entity.id
_entity.type
_entity.pdbx_description
1 polymer ?
#
loop_
_entity_poly.entity_id
_entity_poly.type
_entity_poly.pdbx_seq_one_letter_code
_entity_poly.pdbx_strand_id
1 'polypeptide(L)' 'ADKDRLINNFDGEPLIQVLNGRYGPFVQVTPEKGKKINLKIPKDTEPKSLNREDCLSLLKEQQEK' A
#
# COMPACT_ATOMS: atom_id res chain seq x y z
N ALA A 1 1.98 -11.32 -15.13
CA ALA A 1 2.28 -11.34 -14.12
C ALA A 1 2.30 -10.19 -13.16
N ASP A 2 2.91 -10.39 -12.02
CA ASP A 2 2.79 -9.43 -10.93
C ASP A 2 3.44 -8.09 -11.20
N LYS A 3 4.40 -8.05 -12.10
CA LYS A 3 5.10 -6.82 -12.41
C LYS A 3 4.20 -5.76 -13.03
N ASP A 4 3.23 -6.18 -13.80
CA ASP A 4 2.31 -5.26 -14.46
C ASP A 4 1.33 -4.62 -13.48
N ARG A 5 1.19 -5.22 -12.32
CA ARG A 5 0.26 -4.73 -11.31
C ARG A 5 0.92 -3.78 -10.32
N LEU A 6 2.22 -3.73 -10.32
CA LEU A 6 2.94 -2.85 -9.40
C LEU A 6 2.89 -1.41 -9.90
N ILE A 7 2.25 -0.57 -9.12
CA ILE A 7 2.13 0.85 -9.45
C ILE A 7 3.31 1.61 -8.86
N ASN A 8 3.59 1.36 -7.60
CA ASN A 8 4.68 2.01 -6.90
C ASN A 8 5.35 1.03 -5.95
N ASN A 9 6.60 1.32 -5.66
CA ASN A 9 7.37 0.48 -4.75
C ASN A 9 8.25 1.38 -3.89
N PHE A 10 8.08 1.29 -2.58
CA PHE A 10 8.84 2.07 -1.64
C PHE A 10 9.70 1.14 -0.79
N ASP A 11 10.99 1.13 -1.08
CA ASP A 11 11.93 0.34 -0.31
C ASP A 11 12.11 0.95 1.08
N GLY A 12 12.31 0.09 2.05
CA GLY A 12 12.52 0.54 3.41
C GLY A 12 11.79 -0.35 4.41
N GLU A 13 11.65 0.13 5.60
CA GLU A 13 10.96 -0.58 6.67
C GLU A 13 9.80 0.26 7.17
N PRO A 14 8.60 -0.24 7.05
CA PRO A 14 8.21 -1.47 6.35
C PRO A 14 8.25 -1.33 4.83
N LEU A 15 8.34 -2.44 4.15
CA LEU A 15 8.28 -2.43 2.68
C LEU A 15 6.86 -2.10 2.25
N ILE A 16 6.73 -1.07 1.47
CA ILE A 16 5.42 -0.60 1.02
C ILE A 16 5.34 -0.72 -0.49
N GLN A 17 4.27 -1.32 -0.96
CA GLN A 17 4.03 -1.49 -2.39
C GLN A 17 2.61 -1.11 -2.73
N VAL A 18 2.46 -0.39 -3.83
CA VAL A 18 1.12 -0.04 -4.33
C VAL A 18 0.88 -0.90 -5.57
N LEU A 19 -0.15 -1.71 -5.51
CA LEU A 19 -0.47 -2.64 -6.58
C LEU A 19 -1.88 -2.40 -7.07
N ASN A 20 -2.11 -2.85 -8.28
CA ASN A 20 -3.43 -2.75 -8.90
C ASN A 20 -4.11 -4.11 -8.84
N GLY A 21 -5.14 -4.21 -8.02
CA GLY A 21 -5.85 -5.46 -7.83
C GLY A 21 -7.10 -5.56 -8.65
N ARG A 22 -7.81 -6.68 -8.45
CA ARG A 22 -9.05 -6.95 -9.17
C ARG A 22 -10.14 -5.94 -8.82
N TYR A 23 -10.17 -5.51 -7.59
CA TYR A 23 -11.17 -4.55 -7.13
C TYR A 23 -10.65 -3.12 -7.12
N GLY A 24 -9.49 -2.92 -7.71
CA GLY A 24 -8.89 -1.61 -7.74
C GLY A 24 -7.53 -1.61 -7.07
N PRO A 25 -6.86 -0.45 -7.05
CA PRO A 25 -5.55 -0.37 -6.45
C PRO A 25 -5.60 -0.54 -4.94
N PHE A 26 -4.54 -1.08 -4.39
CA PHE A 26 -4.40 -1.26 -2.95
C PHE A 26 -2.95 -1.12 -2.56
N VAL A 27 -2.72 -0.85 -1.29
CA VAL A 27 -1.38 -0.73 -0.75
C VAL A 27 -1.07 -1.99 0.05
N GLN A 28 0.06 -2.59 -0.25
CA GLN A 28 0.51 -3.77 0.48
C GLN A 28 1.73 -3.39 1.31
N VAL A 29 1.61 -3.57 2.61
CA VAL A 29 2.70 -3.27 3.54
C VAL A 29 3.25 -4.58 4.07
N THR A 30 4.55 -4.76 3.92
CA THR A 30 5.23 -5.95 4.41
C THR A 30 6.18 -5.54 5.53
N PRO A 31 5.75 -5.68 6.78
CA PRO A 31 6.62 -5.33 7.90
C PRO A 31 7.75 -6.34 8.05
N GLU A 32 8.81 -5.91 8.72
CA GLU A 32 9.94 -6.78 8.96
C GLU A 32 9.53 -8.00 9.78
N LYS A 33 8.66 -7.78 10.72
CA LYS A 33 8.10 -8.87 11.52
C LYS A 33 6.59 -8.79 11.46
N GLY A 34 5.96 -9.88 11.07
CA GLY A 34 4.52 -9.92 11.03
C GLY A 34 3.99 -10.31 9.67
N LYS A 35 2.71 -10.14 9.51
CA LYS A 35 2.03 -10.56 8.30
C LYS A 35 1.82 -9.38 7.37
N LYS A 36 1.73 -9.69 6.09
CA LYS A 36 1.45 -8.67 5.11
C LYS A 36 0.10 -8.02 5.38
N ILE A 37 0.06 -6.73 5.21
CA ILE A 37 -1.15 -5.94 5.47
C ILE A 37 -1.59 -5.30 4.17
N ASN A 38 -2.87 -5.44 3.86
CA ASN A 38 -3.46 -4.82 2.68
C ASN A 38 -4.28 -3.64 3.13
N LEU A 39 -4.04 -2.50 2.49
CA LEU A 39 -4.75 -1.28 2.80
C LEU A 39 -5.57 -0.85 1.59
N LYS A 40 -6.74 -0.31 1.84
CA LYS A 40 -7.59 0.19 0.79
C LYS A 40 -7.25 1.64 0.49
N ILE A 41 -7.25 1.96 -0.79
CA ILE A 41 -7.00 3.33 -1.22
C ILE A 41 -8.33 4.02 -1.44
N PRO A 42 -8.56 5.18 -0.82
CA PRO A 42 -9.80 5.93 -1.01
C PRO A 42 -9.96 6.36 -2.47
N LYS A 43 -11.20 6.52 -2.88
CA LYS A 43 -11.48 6.95 -4.23
C LYS A 43 -10.92 8.34 -4.54
N ASP A 44 -10.82 9.15 -3.51
CA ASP A 44 -10.31 10.52 -3.66
C ASP A 44 -8.80 10.56 -3.82
N THR A 45 -8.15 9.45 -3.58
CA THR A 45 -6.70 9.37 -3.61
C THR A 45 -6.24 8.56 -4.81
N GLU A 46 -5.33 9.13 -5.57
CA GLU A 46 -4.76 8.41 -6.69
C GLU A 46 -3.60 7.54 -6.21
N PRO A 47 -3.60 6.27 -6.60
CA PRO A 47 -2.51 5.38 -6.18
C PRO A 47 -1.15 5.83 -6.69
N LYS A 48 -1.14 6.47 -7.85
CA LYS A 48 0.12 6.96 -8.43
C LYS A 48 0.68 8.15 -7.67
N SER A 49 -0.20 8.89 -6.98
CA SER A 49 0.20 10.06 -6.21
C SER A 49 0.53 9.74 -4.77
N LEU A 50 0.33 8.50 -4.36
CA LEU A 50 0.62 8.11 -3.00
C LEU A 50 2.10 8.16 -2.70
N ASN A 51 2.42 8.72 -1.55
CA ASN A 51 3.78 8.76 -1.04
C ASN A 51 3.92 7.76 0.08
N ARG A 52 5.15 7.56 0.52
CA ARG A 52 5.40 6.68 1.65
C ARG A 52 4.63 7.16 2.88
N GLU A 53 4.61 8.46 3.09
CA GLU A 53 3.90 9.03 4.22
C GLU A 53 2.40 8.75 4.15
N ASP A 54 1.84 8.87 2.96
CA ASP A 54 0.43 8.58 2.76
C ASP A 54 0.12 7.12 3.08
N CYS A 55 0.99 6.23 2.64
CA CYS A 55 0.81 4.82 2.91
C CYS A 55 0.89 4.53 4.41
N LEU A 56 1.84 5.16 5.07
CA LEU A 56 1.98 4.99 6.51
C LEU A 56 0.76 5.52 7.26
N SER A 57 0.21 6.62 6.76
CA SER A 57 -1.00 7.20 7.35
C SER A 57 -2.17 6.24 7.20
N LEU A 58 -2.32 5.66 6.02
CA LEU A 58 -3.37 4.68 5.79
C LEU A 58 -3.20 3.46 6.67
N LEU A 59 -1.97 3.01 6.81
CA LEU A 59 -1.66 1.88 7.67
C LEU A 59 -2.07 2.17 9.11
N LYS A 60 -1.74 3.34 9.58
CA LYS A 60 -2.06 3.74 10.94
C LYS A 60 -3.56 3.81 11.15
N GLU A 61 -4.28 4.39 10.20
CA GLU A 61 -5.74 4.51 10.32
C GLU A 61 -6.42 3.15 10.32
N GLN A 62 -6.01 2.28 9.42
CA GLN A 62 -6.68 1.00 9.27
C GLN A 62 -6.23 -0.03 10.30
N GLN A 63 -5.04 0.15 10.84
CA GLN A 63 -4.52 -0.74 11.86
C GLN A 63 -5.01 -0.35 13.24
N GLU A 64 -5.26 0.92 13.43
CA GLU A 64 -5.69 1.44 14.71
C GLU A 64 -7.21 1.32 14.83
N LYS A 65 -7.66 0.61 15.82
CA LYS A 65 -9.08 0.46 16.07
C LYS A 65 -9.49 1.11 17.36
#